data_58514b37c4630d7a56662aaf7c8c729f
#
_entry.id   58514b37c4630d7a56662aaf7c8c729f
#
_cell.length_a   1.000
_cell.length_b   1.000
_cell.length_c   1.000
_cell.angle_alpha   90.00
_cell.angle_beta   90.00
_cell.angle_gamma   90.00
#
_symmetry.space_group_name_H-M   'P 1'
#
loop_
_entity.id
_entity.type
_entity.pdbx_description
1 polymer ?
#
loop_
_entity_poly.entity_id
_entity_poly.type
_entity_poly.pdbx_seq_one_letter_code
_entity_poly.pdbx_strand_id
1 'polypeptide(L)'
;IEEGDVYSASKIESNINIISKIVNEKGFPFTETFPEVDRIDNKNELSVLFRINEAEKKYVNRIIIRGNERTLDKVIRRNVRLAEGDAYVPSLIARSKTLITNLGFFSRVDLTESSANNSGNTDILIDVEETNTGELSFGGGFSSQVGGLLNLGISERNFLGKGQRVSLQAKFSEREADYTASFSEPYFLNRDVYASTNLYNNKIDYKESSYDLERQGMNISGNYTLGEYIRQNIRYSLESRNLSPRSGASASIVAEKGETVLSEISTALNIDTTDNQRLPTEGYVFSIASAFAGLGGDKEFIRINNNGNYYHSFNDEAIILNLEYNAGVIMGLGQDILISDRYFLGGNSFRGFDQSGIGPRDKNNSDSLGGNIFYTSSIKTSFGVGLPPELGIKANWFATIGSLTGVDNSSVSFHDDSSIRMSSGAGLSWNSPFGPISIIFSHAILKEDYDKTEALSFGIGTKF
;
A
#
# COMPACT_ATOMS: atom_id res chain seq x y z
N ILE A 1 29.68 15.11 -21.12
CA ILE A 1 30.44 15.88 -22.15
C ILE A 1 30.89 14.88 -23.20
N GLU A 2 30.62 15.18 -24.48
CA GLU A 2 31.01 14.39 -25.62
C GLU A 2 31.96 15.23 -26.51
N GLU A 3 32.76 14.55 -27.35
CA GLU A 3 33.59 15.24 -28.32
C GLU A 3 32.73 16.08 -29.28
N GLY A 4 33.07 17.36 -29.44
CA GLY A 4 32.30 18.32 -30.24
C GLY A 4 31.28 19.14 -29.48
N ASP A 5 31.07 18.88 -28.17
CA ASP A 5 30.22 19.70 -27.33
C ASP A 5 30.74 21.15 -27.19
N VAL A 6 29.82 22.10 -27.12
CA VAL A 6 30.19 23.50 -26.79
C VAL A 6 30.69 23.54 -25.35
N TYR A 7 31.81 24.25 -25.11
CA TYR A 7 32.37 24.42 -23.78
C TYR A 7 31.35 25.03 -22.81
N SER A 8 31.17 24.35 -21.68
CA SER A 8 30.30 24.80 -20.57
C SER A 8 30.93 24.43 -19.23
N ALA A 9 31.24 25.46 -18.44
CA ALA A 9 31.82 25.26 -17.10
C ALA A 9 30.87 24.45 -16.18
N SER A 10 29.55 24.64 -16.28
CA SER A 10 28.57 23.86 -15.52
C SER A 10 28.53 22.40 -15.91
N LYS A 11 28.72 22.08 -17.21
CA LYS A 11 28.85 20.68 -17.67
C LYS A 11 30.15 20.04 -17.14
N ILE A 12 31.24 20.78 -17.08
CA ILE A 12 32.51 20.28 -16.50
C ILE A 12 32.33 19.99 -15.03
N GLU A 13 31.77 20.92 -14.25
CA GLU A 13 31.47 20.72 -12.81
C GLU A 13 30.56 19.52 -12.55
N SER A 14 29.52 19.38 -13.35
CA SER A 14 28.64 18.20 -13.27
C SER A 14 29.39 16.89 -13.53
N ASN A 15 30.29 16.85 -14.50
CA ASN A 15 31.11 15.66 -14.77
C ASN A 15 32.13 15.37 -13.65
N ILE A 16 32.74 16.40 -13.04
CA ILE A 16 33.59 16.22 -11.86
C ILE A 16 32.78 15.55 -10.72
N ASN A 17 31.57 16.00 -10.47
CA ASN A 17 30.70 15.42 -9.46
C ASN A 17 30.33 13.95 -9.76
N ILE A 18 30.06 13.63 -11.03
CA ILE A 18 29.77 12.26 -11.47
C ILE A 18 31.01 11.36 -11.29
N ILE A 19 32.19 11.82 -11.74
CA ILE A 19 33.45 11.07 -11.61
C ILE A 19 33.75 10.84 -10.12
N SER A 20 33.70 11.89 -9.31
CA SER A 20 33.93 11.80 -7.87
C SER A 20 32.97 10.81 -7.21
N LYS A 21 31.68 10.82 -7.60
CA LYS A 21 30.70 9.86 -7.10
C LYS A 21 31.08 8.42 -7.47
N ILE A 22 31.43 8.15 -8.73
CA ILE A 22 31.82 6.80 -9.18
C ILE A 22 33.08 6.31 -8.45
N VAL A 23 34.06 7.18 -8.25
CA VAL A 23 35.31 6.84 -7.55
C VAL A 23 35.07 6.58 -6.08
N ASN A 24 34.20 7.41 -5.45
CA ASN A 24 33.78 7.23 -4.05
C ASN A 24 33.06 5.89 -3.85
N GLU A 25 32.18 5.51 -4.79
CA GLU A 25 31.47 4.23 -4.75
C GLU A 25 32.41 3.01 -4.88
N LYS A 26 33.60 3.21 -5.43
CA LYS A 26 34.66 2.19 -5.50
C LYS A 26 35.54 2.15 -4.25
N GLY A 27 35.23 2.93 -3.19
CA GLY A 27 35.93 2.93 -1.91
C GLY A 27 37.12 3.90 -1.85
N PHE A 28 37.16 4.93 -2.68
CA PHE A 28 38.16 6.00 -2.66
C PHE A 28 37.51 7.36 -2.32
N PRO A 29 37.08 7.58 -1.06
CA PRO A 29 36.18 8.67 -0.67
C PRO A 29 36.81 10.06 -0.68
N PHE A 30 38.14 10.16 -0.72
CA PHE A 30 38.86 11.43 -0.64
C PHE A 30 39.62 11.72 -1.91
N THR A 31 39.20 11.15 -3.02
CA THR A 31 39.77 11.39 -4.33
C THR A 31 39.33 12.76 -4.84
N GLU A 32 40.30 13.60 -5.19
CA GLU A 32 40.06 14.89 -5.80
C GLU A 32 40.14 14.75 -7.31
N THR A 33 39.14 15.28 -8.00
CA THR A 33 39.10 15.31 -9.48
C THR A 33 39.28 16.75 -9.94
N PHE A 34 40.29 17.00 -10.74
CA PHE A 34 40.60 18.32 -11.30
C PHE A 34 40.42 18.30 -12.81
N PRO A 35 39.76 19.31 -13.38
CA PRO A 35 39.72 19.52 -14.82
C PRO A 35 40.99 20.28 -15.27
N GLU A 36 41.74 19.73 -16.17
CA GLU A 36 42.77 20.46 -16.93
C GLU A 36 42.17 20.84 -18.28
N VAL A 37 42.10 22.12 -18.57
CA VAL A 37 41.50 22.64 -19.81
C VAL A 37 42.60 23.33 -20.60
N ASP A 38 43.03 22.71 -21.71
CA ASP A 38 44.05 23.24 -22.58
C ASP A 38 43.45 23.66 -23.92
N ARG A 39 43.92 24.81 -24.42
CA ARG A 39 43.54 25.29 -25.75
C ARG A 39 44.39 24.61 -26.81
N ILE A 40 43.75 24.07 -27.83
CA ILE A 40 44.45 23.48 -28.96
C ILE A 40 44.92 24.61 -29.89
N ASP A 41 46.26 24.71 -30.11
CA ASP A 41 46.85 25.72 -30.96
C ASP A 41 46.28 25.70 -32.38
N ASN A 42 45.95 26.88 -32.90
CA ASN A 42 45.37 27.09 -34.24
C ASN A 42 43.98 26.49 -34.49
N LYS A 43 43.24 26.08 -33.44
CA LYS A 43 41.85 25.64 -33.52
C LYS A 43 41.00 26.36 -32.48
N ASN A 44 39.70 26.50 -32.76
CA ASN A 44 38.72 26.97 -31.76
C ASN A 44 38.21 25.78 -30.93
N GLU A 45 39.13 24.95 -30.47
CA GLU A 45 38.85 23.73 -29.72
C GLU A 45 39.60 23.75 -28.38
N LEU A 46 38.97 23.13 -27.36
CA LEU A 46 39.56 22.93 -26.04
C LEU A 46 39.68 21.42 -25.77
N SER A 47 40.81 21.02 -25.21
CA SER A 47 41.00 19.69 -24.65
C SER A 47 40.67 19.75 -23.16
N VAL A 48 39.81 18.85 -22.70
CA VAL A 48 39.47 18.73 -21.28
C VAL A 48 39.95 17.39 -20.78
N LEU A 49 40.91 17.41 -19.86
CA LEU A 49 41.44 16.21 -19.18
C LEU A 49 40.96 16.22 -17.72
N PHE A 50 40.27 15.19 -17.32
CA PHE A 50 39.91 15.01 -15.89
C PHE A 50 41.04 14.20 -15.23
N ARG A 51 41.82 14.87 -14.39
CA ARG A 51 42.88 14.24 -13.60
C ARG A 51 42.31 13.81 -12.25
N ILE A 52 42.47 12.53 -11.90
CA ILE A 52 42.06 11.96 -10.65
C ILE A 52 43.31 11.72 -9.81
N ASN A 53 43.44 12.41 -8.67
CA ASN A 53 44.47 12.12 -7.71
C ASN A 53 44.14 10.85 -6.94
N GLU A 54 45.02 9.88 -6.96
CA GLU A 54 44.86 8.63 -6.26
C GLU A 54 44.86 8.88 -4.74
N ALA A 55 43.75 8.54 -4.06
CA ALA A 55 43.64 8.55 -2.61
C ALA A 55 43.74 7.11 -2.08
N GLU A 56 44.29 6.96 -0.90
CA GLU A 56 44.30 5.65 -0.25
C GLU A 56 42.89 5.20 0.10
N LYS A 57 42.61 3.89 -0.06
CA LYS A 57 41.36 3.30 0.43
C LYS A 57 41.31 3.40 1.94
N LYS A 58 40.19 3.88 2.46
CA LYS A 58 39.90 3.82 3.88
C LYS A 58 38.92 2.69 4.17
N TYR A 59 39.10 2.03 5.30
CA TYR A 59 38.23 0.95 5.73
C TYR A 59 37.53 1.34 7.05
N VAL A 60 36.35 0.83 7.24
CA VAL A 60 35.58 0.98 8.47
C VAL A 60 36.26 0.13 9.56
N ASN A 61 36.74 0.75 10.61
CA ASN A 61 37.36 0.06 11.73
C ASN A 61 36.31 -0.41 12.72
N ARG A 62 35.45 0.50 13.20
CA ARG A 62 34.37 0.21 14.12
C ARG A 62 33.14 1.08 13.83
N ILE A 63 31.96 0.54 14.17
CA ILE A 63 30.71 1.27 14.17
C ILE A 63 30.26 1.43 15.61
N ILE A 64 30.26 2.66 16.09
CA ILE A 64 29.98 3.04 17.48
C ILE A 64 28.64 3.77 17.50
N ILE A 65 27.67 3.24 18.25
CA ILE A 65 26.33 3.82 18.38
C ILE A 65 26.21 4.42 19.78
N ARG A 66 25.65 5.63 19.88
CA ARG A 66 25.47 6.38 21.12
C ARG A 66 24.10 7.06 21.18
N GLY A 67 23.58 7.27 22.38
CA GLY A 67 22.33 7.96 22.63
C GLY A 67 21.08 7.09 22.52
N ASN A 68 21.25 5.79 22.27
CA ASN A 68 20.18 4.81 22.22
C ASN A 68 19.93 4.18 23.61
N GLU A 69 19.25 4.91 24.48
CA GLU A 69 19.00 4.46 25.86
C GLU A 69 17.94 3.35 25.94
N ARG A 70 16.93 3.39 25.07
CA ARG A 70 15.83 2.42 24.98
C ARG A 70 15.96 1.48 23.81
N THR A 71 16.35 2.03 22.65
CA THR A 71 16.46 1.26 21.40
C THR A 71 17.69 0.36 21.44
N LEU A 72 17.48 -0.92 21.20
CA LEU A 72 18.58 -1.89 21.17
C LEU A 72 19.54 -1.58 20.00
N ASP A 73 20.84 -1.71 20.23
CA ASP A 73 21.91 -1.48 19.26
C ASP A 73 21.65 -2.20 17.92
N LYS A 74 21.20 -3.45 17.97
CA LYS A 74 20.88 -4.25 16.77
C LYS A 74 19.82 -3.61 15.87
N VAL A 75 18.89 -2.79 16.42
CA VAL A 75 17.83 -2.14 15.65
C VAL A 75 18.40 -1.03 14.78
N ILE A 76 19.41 -0.31 15.27
CA ILE A 76 20.12 0.73 14.53
C ILE A 76 21.09 0.05 13.55
N ARG A 77 21.91 -0.87 14.05
CA ARG A 77 23.00 -1.53 13.31
C ARG A 77 22.51 -2.25 12.05
N ARG A 78 21.35 -2.90 12.07
CA ARG A 78 20.76 -3.57 10.89
C ARG A 78 20.37 -2.61 9.74
N ASN A 79 20.24 -1.32 10.04
CA ASN A 79 19.96 -0.28 9.06
C ASN A 79 21.25 0.41 8.53
N VAL A 80 22.41 0.05 9.05
CA VAL A 80 23.71 0.49 8.54
C VAL A 80 24.09 -0.36 7.33
N ARG A 81 24.49 0.27 6.24
CA ARG A 81 24.81 -0.38 4.95
C ARG A 81 26.29 -0.72 4.78
N LEU A 82 27.07 -0.49 5.82
CA LEU A 82 28.49 -0.84 5.90
C LEU A 82 28.71 -1.74 7.11
N ALA A 83 29.63 -2.68 6.99
CA ALA A 83 30.11 -3.50 8.10
C ALA A 83 31.55 -3.10 8.47
N GLU A 84 31.97 -3.48 9.66
CA GLU A 84 33.35 -3.34 10.10
C GLU A 84 34.27 -4.17 9.19
N GLY A 85 35.31 -3.56 8.64
CA GLY A 85 36.17 -4.13 7.62
C GLY A 85 35.83 -3.79 6.18
N ASP A 86 34.64 -3.24 5.89
CA ASP A 86 34.28 -2.78 4.55
C ASP A 86 35.06 -1.52 4.14
N ALA A 87 35.23 -1.32 2.83
CA ALA A 87 35.70 -0.04 2.34
C ALA A 87 34.72 1.07 2.70
N TYR A 88 35.24 2.20 3.17
CA TYR A 88 34.40 3.36 3.50
C TYR A 88 33.81 3.99 2.25
N VAL A 89 32.48 4.03 2.15
CA VAL A 89 31.74 4.59 1.02
C VAL A 89 30.73 5.63 1.54
N PRO A 90 30.93 6.93 1.26
CA PRO A 90 30.09 8.02 1.76
C PRO A 90 28.60 7.90 1.39
N SER A 91 28.31 7.39 0.19
CA SER A 91 26.91 7.20 -0.24
C SER A 91 26.17 6.14 0.62
N LEU A 92 26.87 5.09 1.05
CA LEU A 92 26.31 4.08 1.95
C LEU A 92 26.10 4.63 3.39
N ILE A 93 26.97 5.56 3.83
CA ILE A 93 26.77 6.29 5.11
C ILE A 93 25.53 7.19 5.02
N ALA A 94 25.41 7.98 3.95
CA ALA A 94 24.24 8.82 3.73
C ALA A 94 22.94 7.97 3.64
N ARG A 95 23.01 6.83 2.95
CA ARG A 95 21.90 5.88 2.89
C ARG A 95 21.57 5.30 4.27
N SER A 96 22.57 4.94 5.06
CA SER A 96 22.38 4.45 6.42
C SER A 96 21.71 5.50 7.30
N LYS A 97 22.15 6.77 7.22
CA LYS A 97 21.51 7.90 7.92
C LYS A 97 20.04 7.99 7.57
N THR A 98 19.70 7.96 6.26
CA THR A 98 18.30 7.99 5.79
C THR A 98 17.49 6.82 6.35
N LEU A 99 18.03 5.60 6.33
CA LEU A 99 17.33 4.42 6.82
C LEU A 99 17.07 4.49 8.33
N ILE A 100 18.05 4.94 9.12
CA ILE A 100 17.91 5.11 10.57
C ILE A 100 16.90 6.23 10.89
N THR A 101 16.98 7.35 10.17
CA THR A 101 16.00 8.46 10.31
C THR A 101 14.57 7.99 9.99
N ASN A 102 14.40 7.19 8.95
CA ASN A 102 13.10 6.67 8.52
C ASN A 102 12.47 5.67 9.50
N LEU A 103 13.21 5.15 10.48
CA LEU A 103 12.63 4.39 11.59
C LEU A 103 11.63 5.25 12.39
N GLY A 104 11.86 6.56 12.44
CA GLY A 104 11.02 7.50 13.20
C GLY A 104 11.11 7.31 14.73
N PHE A 105 12.23 6.73 15.21
CA PHE A 105 12.49 6.51 16.63
C PHE A 105 13.36 7.62 17.23
N PHE A 106 13.93 8.45 16.38
CA PHE A 106 14.93 9.46 16.74
C PHE A 106 14.51 10.84 16.22
N SER A 107 14.64 11.86 17.07
CA SER A 107 14.49 13.27 16.72
C SER A 107 15.70 13.77 15.92
N ARG A 108 16.87 13.19 16.20
CA ARG A 108 18.12 13.51 15.53
C ARG A 108 18.94 12.25 15.27
N VAL A 109 19.56 12.19 14.10
CA VAL A 109 20.47 11.11 13.68
C VAL A 109 21.67 11.76 13.00
N ASP A 110 22.84 11.63 13.60
CA ASP A 110 24.11 12.09 13.02
C ASP A 110 25.06 10.92 12.84
N LEU A 111 25.61 10.83 11.64
CA LEU A 111 26.67 9.90 11.31
C LEU A 111 27.93 10.73 11.00
N THR A 112 28.94 10.56 11.82
CA THR A 112 30.23 11.23 11.68
C THR A 112 31.37 10.23 11.61
N GLU A 113 32.43 10.64 10.96
CA GLU A 113 33.67 9.87 10.88
C GLU A 113 34.68 10.38 11.88
N SER A 114 35.41 9.46 12.47
CA SER A 114 36.55 9.75 13.34
C SER A 114 37.75 8.92 12.92
N SER A 115 38.91 9.53 12.81
CA SER A 115 40.13 8.77 12.49
C SER A 115 40.42 7.74 13.58
N ALA A 116 40.48 6.48 13.18
CA ALA A 116 40.97 5.42 14.07
C ALA A 116 42.49 5.53 14.23
N ASN A 117 42.96 5.51 15.46
CA ASN A 117 44.37 5.68 15.83
C ASN A 117 45.37 5.15 14.79
N ASN A 118 46.10 6.04 14.12
CA ASN A 118 47.29 5.82 13.26
C ASN A 118 47.23 4.74 12.16
N SER A 119 46.09 4.15 11.86
CA SER A 119 45.96 3.00 10.93
C SER A 119 45.42 3.33 9.58
N GLY A 120 45.13 4.61 9.26
CA GLY A 120 44.44 4.99 8.01
C GLY A 120 42.96 4.58 7.92
N ASN A 121 42.44 3.89 8.91
CA ASN A 121 41.05 3.44 9.00
C ASN A 121 40.16 4.47 9.69
N THR A 122 38.86 4.35 9.51
CA THR A 122 37.84 5.29 10.00
C THR A 122 36.85 4.59 10.93
N ASP A 123 36.62 5.16 12.12
CA ASP A 123 35.49 4.77 12.98
C ASP A 123 34.26 5.55 12.53
N ILE A 124 33.10 4.88 12.42
CA ILE A 124 31.81 5.51 12.17
C ILE A 124 31.12 5.71 13.51
N LEU A 125 30.87 6.98 13.86
CA LEU A 125 30.08 7.35 15.02
C LEU A 125 28.63 7.59 14.56
N ILE A 126 27.69 6.92 15.23
CA ILE A 126 26.25 7.10 15.02
C ILE A 126 25.69 7.67 16.31
N ASP A 127 25.48 8.97 16.35
CA ASP A 127 24.88 9.67 17.48
C ASP A 127 23.40 9.86 17.22
N VAL A 128 22.55 9.32 18.09
CA VAL A 128 21.09 9.41 17.98
C VAL A 128 20.50 10.05 19.22
N GLU A 129 19.37 10.74 19.03
CA GLU A 129 18.57 11.29 20.11
C GLU A 129 17.16 10.70 20.00
N GLU A 130 16.76 9.93 21.01
CA GLU A 130 15.48 9.20 20.98
C GLU A 130 14.29 10.15 21.14
N THR A 131 13.20 9.83 20.46
CA THR A 131 11.91 10.52 20.59
C THR A 131 10.81 9.54 21.03
N ASN A 132 9.63 10.08 21.30
CA ASN A 132 8.47 9.24 21.60
C ASN A 132 8.05 8.44 20.36
N THR A 133 7.87 7.13 20.54
CA THR A 133 7.46 6.19 19.49
C THR A 133 6.01 5.75 19.65
N GLY A 134 5.39 6.11 20.77
CA GLY A 134 3.96 5.93 21.02
C GLY A 134 3.12 6.97 20.27
N GLU A 135 2.02 6.55 19.69
CA GLU A 135 1.11 7.36 18.92
C GLU A 135 -0.34 7.08 19.33
N LEU A 136 -1.10 8.14 19.59
CA LEU A 136 -2.53 8.09 19.78
C LEU A 136 -3.18 8.72 18.55
N SER A 137 -4.07 7.99 17.88
CA SER A 137 -4.81 8.46 16.73
C SER A 137 -6.30 8.55 17.02
N PHE A 138 -6.90 9.63 16.57
CA PHE A 138 -8.32 9.87 16.62
C PHE A 138 -8.76 10.43 15.26
N GLY A 139 -9.79 9.86 14.67
CA GLY A 139 -10.32 10.33 13.41
C GLY A 139 -11.83 10.11 13.35
N GLY A 140 -12.52 11.00 12.66
CA GLY A 140 -13.95 10.90 12.43
C GLY A 140 -14.34 11.40 11.06
N GLY A 141 -15.50 10.99 10.58
CA GLY A 141 -15.99 11.39 9.28
C GLY A 141 -17.40 10.95 9.02
N PHE A 142 -17.88 11.16 7.82
CA PHE A 142 -19.19 10.75 7.36
C PHE A 142 -19.14 10.38 5.88
N SER A 143 -19.84 9.32 5.49
CA SER A 143 -20.06 9.00 4.08
C SER A 143 -21.48 8.55 3.81
N SER A 144 -21.96 8.76 2.57
CA SER A 144 -23.29 8.31 2.15
C SER A 144 -23.48 6.79 2.26
N GLN A 145 -22.40 6.02 2.23
CA GLN A 145 -22.44 4.56 2.16
C GLN A 145 -22.45 3.88 3.54
N VAL A 146 -21.71 4.41 4.50
CA VAL A 146 -21.53 3.78 5.82
C VAL A 146 -21.96 4.66 7.00
N GLY A 147 -22.45 5.88 6.70
CA GLY A 147 -22.89 6.83 7.72
C GLY A 147 -21.71 7.49 8.45
N GLY A 148 -21.92 7.77 9.73
CA GLY A 148 -20.90 8.32 10.63
C GLY A 148 -19.78 7.32 10.88
N LEU A 149 -18.54 7.83 10.95
CA LEU A 149 -17.31 7.05 11.15
C LEU A 149 -16.54 7.60 12.35
N LEU A 150 -16.02 6.70 13.16
CA LEU A 150 -15.10 7.00 14.25
C LEU A 150 -13.96 5.98 14.25
N ASN A 151 -12.74 6.46 14.25
CA ASN A 151 -11.53 5.65 14.35
C ASN A 151 -10.74 6.06 15.57
N LEU A 152 -10.38 5.11 16.39
CA LEU A 152 -9.53 5.26 17.57
C LEU A 152 -8.34 4.32 17.41
N GLY A 153 -7.15 4.79 17.73
CA GLY A 153 -5.97 3.93 17.68
C GLY A 153 -4.92 4.33 18.70
N ILE A 154 -4.24 3.35 19.21
CA ILE A 154 -3.01 3.51 19.98
C ILE A 154 -1.96 2.59 19.38
N SER A 155 -0.76 3.09 19.16
CA SER A 155 0.34 2.27 18.66
C SER A 155 1.66 2.65 19.32
N GLU A 156 2.51 1.64 19.50
CA GLU A 156 3.91 1.78 19.89
C GLU A 156 4.78 1.18 18.77
N ARG A 157 5.65 2.00 18.17
CA ARG A 157 6.45 1.59 17.00
C ARG A 157 7.79 0.96 17.37
N ASN A 158 8.24 1.14 18.61
CA ASN A 158 9.51 0.60 19.11
C ASN A 158 9.30 -0.14 20.41
N PHE A 159 8.38 -1.11 20.42
CA PHE A 159 7.98 -1.85 21.61
C PHE A 159 9.21 -2.54 22.27
N LEU A 160 9.43 -2.23 23.54
CA LEU A 160 10.60 -2.68 24.33
C LEU A 160 11.96 -2.37 23.68
N GLY A 161 12.04 -1.33 22.85
CA GLY A 161 13.29 -0.94 22.16
C GLY A 161 13.74 -1.90 21.06
N LYS A 162 12.89 -2.86 20.66
CA LYS A 162 13.22 -3.92 19.69
C LYS A 162 12.91 -3.56 18.25
N GLY A 163 12.32 -2.37 17.99
CA GLY A 163 11.80 -1.99 16.69
C GLY A 163 10.55 -2.79 16.28
N GLN A 164 9.93 -3.48 17.23
CA GLN A 164 8.67 -4.17 17.08
C GLN A 164 7.52 -3.16 17.19
N ARG A 165 6.41 -3.41 16.50
CA ARG A 165 5.23 -2.56 16.59
C ARG A 165 4.07 -3.30 17.24
N VAL A 166 3.41 -2.64 18.21
CA VAL A 166 2.15 -3.07 18.80
C VAL A 166 1.12 -2.00 18.51
N SER A 167 -0.09 -2.38 18.11
CA SER A 167 -1.18 -1.43 17.93
C SER A 167 -2.52 -2.04 18.32
N LEU A 168 -3.38 -1.18 18.87
CA LEU A 168 -4.80 -1.45 19.11
C LEU A 168 -5.60 -0.43 18.32
N GLN A 169 -6.58 -0.89 17.57
CA GLN A 169 -7.46 -0.05 16.76
C GLN A 169 -8.92 -0.42 17.02
N ALA A 170 -9.79 0.59 17.05
CA ALA A 170 -11.22 0.42 17.09
C ALA A 170 -11.84 1.36 16.04
N LYS A 171 -12.68 0.79 15.16
CA LYS A 171 -13.43 1.53 14.15
C LYS A 171 -14.91 1.29 14.35
N PHE A 172 -15.67 2.34 14.23
CA PHE A 172 -17.11 2.31 14.34
C PHE A 172 -17.74 3.04 13.17
N SER A 173 -18.80 2.47 12.64
CA SER A 173 -19.69 3.15 11.71
C SER A 173 -21.14 2.72 12.01
N GLU A 174 -22.10 3.23 11.25
CA GLU A 174 -23.49 2.76 11.36
C GLU A 174 -23.65 1.28 10.96
N ARG A 175 -22.69 0.74 10.19
CA ARG A 175 -22.76 -0.62 9.65
C ARG A 175 -21.68 -1.56 10.17
N GLU A 176 -20.66 -1.04 10.85
CA GLU A 176 -19.50 -1.83 11.23
C GLU A 176 -18.95 -1.43 12.60
N ALA A 177 -18.59 -2.42 13.38
CA ALA A 177 -17.72 -2.27 14.54
C ALA A 177 -16.54 -3.22 14.39
N ASP A 178 -15.33 -2.68 14.37
CA ASP A 178 -14.08 -3.43 14.19
C ASP A 178 -13.11 -3.13 15.34
N TYR A 179 -12.57 -4.18 15.93
CA TYR A 179 -11.52 -4.12 16.94
C TYR A 179 -10.36 -4.97 16.49
N THR A 180 -9.20 -4.38 16.38
CA THR A 180 -7.99 -5.08 15.93
C THR A 180 -6.82 -4.82 16.87
N ALA A 181 -6.18 -5.90 17.34
CA ALA A 181 -4.90 -5.88 18.04
C ALA A 181 -3.83 -6.48 17.12
N SER A 182 -2.74 -5.74 16.90
CA SER A 182 -1.67 -6.14 15.98
C SER A 182 -0.32 -6.13 16.66
N PHE A 183 0.48 -7.14 16.35
CA PHE A 183 1.90 -7.21 16.68
C PHE A 183 2.71 -7.44 15.40
N SER A 184 3.81 -6.70 15.22
CA SER A 184 4.67 -6.87 14.03
C SER A 184 6.15 -6.84 14.41
N GLU A 185 6.92 -7.71 13.77
CA GLU A 185 8.37 -7.80 13.83
C GLU A 185 8.95 -7.58 12.41
N PRO A 186 9.58 -6.43 12.15
CA PRO A 186 10.11 -6.12 10.81
C PRO A 186 11.29 -7.00 10.39
N TYR A 187 11.99 -7.61 11.33
CA TYR A 187 13.17 -8.45 11.06
C TYR A 187 13.04 -9.80 11.75
N PHE A 188 12.05 -10.57 11.33
CA PHE A 188 11.77 -11.87 11.91
C PHE A 188 12.96 -12.83 11.76
N LEU A 189 13.40 -13.41 12.86
CA LEU A 189 14.60 -14.26 12.94
C LEU A 189 15.88 -13.58 12.41
N ASN A 190 16.00 -12.27 12.59
CA ASN A 190 17.11 -11.43 12.10
C ASN A 190 17.27 -11.46 10.56
N ARG A 191 16.20 -11.75 9.83
CA ARG A 191 16.12 -11.67 8.36
C ARG A 191 15.21 -10.53 7.96
N ASP A 192 15.37 -10.02 6.75
CA ASP A 192 14.49 -9.01 6.16
C ASP A 192 13.13 -9.63 5.76
N VAL A 193 12.43 -10.12 6.78
CA VAL A 193 11.09 -10.69 6.70
C VAL A 193 10.22 -9.96 7.71
N TYR A 194 9.24 -9.22 7.22
CA TYR A 194 8.25 -8.58 8.06
C TYR A 194 7.17 -9.59 8.47
N ALA A 195 7.20 -10.03 9.73
CA ALA A 195 6.18 -10.91 10.28
C ALA A 195 5.15 -10.11 11.07
N SER A 196 3.88 -10.48 10.97
CA SER A 196 2.82 -9.86 11.77
C SER A 196 1.78 -10.88 12.22
N THR A 197 1.18 -10.59 13.37
CA THR A 197 0.05 -11.32 13.93
C THR A 197 -1.05 -10.31 14.27
N ASN A 198 -2.28 -10.59 13.85
CA ASN A 198 -3.45 -9.77 14.17
C ASN A 198 -4.50 -10.63 14.85
N LEU A 199 -5.09 -10.09 15.91
CA LEU A 199 -6.30 -10.59 16.55
C LEU A 199 -7.41 -9.58 16.26
N TYR A 200 -8.57 -10.03 15.85
CA TYR A 200 -9.66 -9.13 15.49
C TYR A 200 -11.03 -9.67 15.89
N ASN A 201 -11.92 -8.73 16.15
CA ASN A 201 -13.35 -8.96 16.26
C ASN A 201 -14.06 -7.88 15.43
N ASN A 202 -14.84 -8.32 14.45
CA ASN A 202 -15.50 -7.45 13.50
C ASN A 202 -16.97 -7.86 13.39
N LYS A 203 -17.87 -6.88 13.48
CA LYS A 203 -19.30 -7.05 13.25
C LYS A 203 -19.75 -6.15 12.12
N ILE A 204 -20.36 -6.73 11.10
CA ILE A 204 -20.83 -6.02 9.90
C ILE A 204 -22.31 -6.26 9.69
N ASP A 205 -23.04 -5.17 9.42
CA ASP A 205 -24.43 -5.15 8.99
C ASP A 205 -24.50 -5.14 7.46
N TYR A 206 -24.90 -6.26 6.87
CA TYR A 206 -25.17 -6.40 5.43
C TYR A 206 -26.66 -6.12 5.16
N LYS A 207 -27.05 -4.84 5.23
CA LYS A 207 -28.46 -4.41 5.05
C LYS A 207 -29.05 -4.88 3.72
N GLU A 208 -28.27 -4.85 2.64
CA GLU A 208 -28.70 -5.20 1.29
C GLU A 208 -28.91 -6.71 1.09
N SER A 209 -28.44 -7.52 2.02
CA SER A 209 -28.56 -8.97 2.07
C SER A 209 -29.28 -9.47 3.31
N SER A 210 -29.81 -8.55 4.13
CA SER A 210 -30.64 -8.83 5.31
C SER A 210 -30.00 -9.78 6.34
N TYR A 211 -28.68 -9.63 6.60
CA TYR A 211 -28.01 -10.39 7.68
C TYR A 211 -26.94 -9.56 8.38
N ASP A 212 -26.61 -9.95 9.60
CA ASP A 212 -25.45 -9.50 10.36
C ASP A 212 -24.38 -10.60 10.35
N LEU A 213 -23.12 -10.22 10.21
CA LEU A 213 -21.98 -11.13 10.26
C LEU A 213 -21.01 -10.67 11.34
N GLU A 214 -20.79 -11.54 12.33
CA GLU A 214 -19.75 -11.37 13.33
C GLU A 214 -18.57 -12.30 13.02
N ARG A 215 -17.35 -11.76 13.02
CA ARG A 215 -16.11 -12.48 12.74
C ARG A 215 -15.12 -12.26 13.86
N GLN A 216 -14.59 -13.34 14.40
CA GLN A 216 -13.54 -13.32 15.40
C GLN A 216 -12.40 -14.21 14.93
N GLY A 217 -11.17 -13.71 14.96
CA GLY A 217 -10.11 -14.52 14.42
C GLY A 217 -8.73 -13.98 14.70
N MET A 218 -7.79 -14.76 14.19
CA MET A 218 -6.39 -14.35 14.13
C MET A 218 -5.82 -14.63 12.74
N ASN A 219 -4.84 -13.83 12.35
CA ASN A 219 -3.99 -14.15 11.22
C ASN A 219 -2.52 -13.95 11.56
N ILE A 220 -1.69 -14.76 10.94
CA ILE A 220 -0.23 -14.66 10.99
C ILE A 220 0.24 -14.48 9.56
N SER A 221 1.08 -13.49 9.30
CA SER A 221 1.58 -13.24 7.96
C SER A 221 3.08 -12.95 7.94
N GLY A 222 3.72 -13.35 6.83
CA GLY A 222 5.09 -13.01 6.49
C GLY A 222 5.13 -12.26 5.17
N ASN A 223 5.83 -11.13 5.14
CA ASN A 223 6.07 -10.34 3.94
C ASN A 223 7.57 -10.30 3.69
N TYR A 224 7.99 -10.53 2.46
CA TYR A 224 9.37 -10.42 2.06
C TYR A 224 9.51 -9.89 0.64
N THR A 225 10.64 -9.25 0.39
CA THR A 225 10.96 -8.60 -0.87
C THR A 225 11.73 -9.58 -1.75
N LEU A 226 11.21 -9.85 -2.95
CA LEU A 226 11.86 -10.69 -3.97
C LEU A 226 12.76 -9.89 -4.90
N GLY A 227 12.53 -8.58 -5.00
CA GLY A 227 13.26 -7.65 -5.83
C GLY A 227 12.86 -6.22 -5.50
N GLU A 228 13.40 -5.25 -6.21
CA GLU A 228 13.17 -3.82 -5.92
C GLU A 228 11.67 -3.46 -5.93
N TYR A 229 10.91 -4.05 -6.86
CA TYR A 229 9.49 -3.75 -7.07
C TYR A 229 8.56 -4.89 -6.69
N ILE A 230 9.09 -6.04 -6.25
CA ILE A 230 8.32 -7.27 -6.08
C ILE A 230 8.30 -7.68 -4.61
N ARG A 231 7.09 -7.78 -4.05
CA ARG A 231 6.86 -8.24 -2.68
C ARG A 231 5.93 -9.44 -2.67
N GLN A 232 6.24 -10.41 -1.84
CA GLN A 232 5.37 -11.54 -1.58
C GLN A 232 4.87 -11.53 -0.15
N ASN A 233 3.59 -11.81 0.02
CA ASN A 233 2.93 -12.05 1.29
C ASN A 233 2.48 -13.51 1.36
N ILE A 234 2.67 -14.12 2.52
CA ILE A 234 2.06 -15.42 2.86
C ILE A 234 1.30 -15.19 4.16
N ARG A 235 0.07 -15.69 4.23
CA ARG A 235 -0.80 -15.51 5.40
C ARG A 235 -1.55 -16.81 5.72
N TYR A 236 -1.63 -17.11 6.99
CA TYR A 236 -2.56 -18.09 7.54
C TYR A 236 -3.61 -17.35 8.38
N SER A 237 -4.87 -17.69 8.20
CA SER A 237 -6.02 -17.13 8.92
C SER A 237 -6.86 -18.23 9.54
N LEU A 238 -7.21 -18.06 10.80
CA LEU A 238 -8.19 -18.88 11.52
C LEU A 238 -9.27 -17.95 12.05
N GLU A 239 -10.51 -18.17 11.65
CA GLU A 239 -11.62 -17.27 11.92
C GLU A 239 -12.89 -18.05 12.22
N SER A 240 -13.60 -17.70 13.30
CA SER A 240 -15.00 -18.06 13.53
C SER A 240 -15.89 -16.97 12.97
N ARG A 241 -16.95 -17.35 12.28
CA ARG A 241 -17.96 -16.48 11.68
C ARG A 241 -19.33 -16.88 12.17
N ASN A 242 -20.10 -15.94 12.65
CA ASN A 242 -21.50 -16.15 13.05
C ASN A 242 -22.43 -15.30 12.19
N LEU A 243 -23.20 -15.95 11.34
CA LEU A 243 -24.17 -15.32 10.45
C LEU A 243 -25.55 -15.32 11.11
N SER A 244 -26.14 -14.15 11.24
CA SER A 244 -27.44 -13.92 11.85
C SER A 244 -28.40 -13.28 10.84
N PRO A 245 -29.30 -14.07 10.20
CA PRO A 245 -30.29 -13.53 9.27
C PRO A 245 -31.30 -12.65 9.99
N ARG A 246 -31.74 -11.60 9.32
CA ARG A 246 -32.83 -10.74 9.78
C ARG A 246 -34.20 -11.29 9.38
N SER A 247 -35.24 -10.76 9.99
CA SER A 247 -36.63 -11.08 9.59
C SER A 247 -36.87 -10.67 8.13
N GLY A 248 -37.34 -11.60 7.31
CA GLY A 248 -37.60 -11.39 5.89
C GLY A 248 -36.38 -11.64 4.97
N ALA A 249 -35.24 -12.10 5.50
CA ALA A 249 -34.10 -12.50 4.70
C ALA A 249 -34.44 -13.66 3.73
N SER A 250 -33.71 -13.71 2.62
CA SER A 250 -33.79 -14.81 1.64
C SER A 250 -33.67 -16.17 2.32
N ALA A 251 -34.42 -17.15 1.84
CA ALA A 251 -34.36 -18.51 2.39
C ALA A 251 -32.96 -19.13 2.26
N SER A 252 -32.20 -18.78 1.23
CA SER A 252 -30.79 -19.21 1.09
C SER A 252 -29.92 -18.64 2.21
N ILE A 253 -30.12 -17.38 2.61
CA ILE A 253 -29.40 -16.74 3.70
C ILE A 253 -29.81 -17.33 5.06
N VAL A 254 -31.11 -17.59 5.24
CA VAL A 254 -31.63 -18.23 6.47
C VAL A 254 -31.05 -19.63 6.64
N ALA A 255 -30.84 -20.37 5.55
CA ALA A 255 -30.23 -21.70 5.59
C ALA A 255 -28.76 -21.69 6.05
N GLU A 256 -28.04 -20.57 5.87
CA GLU A 256 -26.64 -20.40 6.28
C GLU A 256 -26.48 -19.83 7.72
N LYS A 257 -27.59 -19.73 8.47
CA LYS A 257 -27.58 -19.23 9.85
C LYS A 257 -26.66 -20.05 10.75
N GLY A 258 -25.86 -19.38 11.52
CA GLY A 258 -25.05 -20.00 12.57
C GLY A 258 -23.58 -19.74 12.46
N GLU A 259 -22.82 -20.52 13.20
CA GLU A 259 -21.37 -20.39 13.30
C GLU A 259 -20.67 -21.30 12.31
N THR A 260 -19.62 -20.79 11.68
CA THR A 260 -18.72 -21.55 10.79
C THR A 260 -17.28 -21.14 11.05
N VAL A 261 -16.37 -22.09 10.94
CA VAL A 261 -14.93 -21.88 11.11
C VAL A 261 -14.24 -21.88 9.75
N LEU A 262 -13.47 -20.83 9.49
CA LEU A 262 -12.58 -20.71 8.32
C LEU A 262 -11.13 -20.94 8.76
N SER A 263 -10.45 -21.87 8.08
CA SER A 263 -9.01 -22.07 8.17
C SER A 263 -8.41 -21.95 6.76
N GLU A 264 -7.72 -20.84 6.51
CA GLU A 264 -7.28 -20.43 5.17
C GLU A 264 -5.78 -20.13 5.14
N ILE A 265 -5.09 -20.64 4.14
CA ILE A 265 -3.75 -20.16 3.77
C ILE A 265 -3.85 -19.35 2.48
N SER A 266 -3.20 -18.22 2.44
CA SER A 266 -3.19 -17.36 1.25
C SER A 266 -1.79 -16.86 0.92
N THR A 267 -1.57 -16.57 -0.34
CA THR A 267 -0.36 -15.91 -0.83
C THR A 267 -0.72 -14.81 -1.81
N ALA A 268 0.04 -13.71 -1.78
CA ALA A 268 -0.13 -12.61 -2.70
C ALA A 268 1.23 -12.14 -3.22
N LEU A 269 1.33 -11.99 -4.53
CA LEU A 269 2.45 -11.37 -5.21
C LEU A 269 2.04 -9.96 -5.63
N ASN A 270 2.82 -8.96 -5.19
CA ASN A 270 2.57 -7.55 -5.49
C ASN A 270 3.77 -6.98 -6.23
N ILE A 271 3.50 -6.30 -7.34
CA ILE A 271 4.48 -5.56 -8.13
C ILE A 271 4.06 -4.10 -8.09
N ASP A 272 4.96 -3.21 -7.69
CA ASP A 272 4.72 -1.77 -7.58
C ASP A 272 5.90 -1.02 -8.18
N THR A 273 5.68 -0.39 -9.33
CA THR A 273 6.66 0.41 -10.07
C THR A 273 6.30 1.89 -10.07
N THR A 274 5.35 2.30 -9.22
CA THR A 274 4.89 3.69 -9.18
C THR A 274 5.97 4.64 -8.67
N ASP A 275 5.97 5.83 -9.23
CA ASP A 275 6.81 6.96 -8.81
C ASP A 275 6.55 7.40 -7.37
N ASN A 276 5.31 7.30 -6.92
CA ASN A 276 4.89 7.67 -5.57
C ASN A 276 3.79 6.73 -5.06
N GLN A 277 4.03 6.07 -3.93
CA GLN A 277 3.09 5.09 -3.35
C GLN A 277 1.79 5.72 -2.79
N ARG A 278 1.77 7.02 -2.50
CA ARG A 278 0.59 7.71 -1.94
C ARG A 278 -0.24 8.42 -3.00
N LEU A 279 0.42 9.06 -3.94
CA LEU A 279 -0.18 9.84 -5.02
C LEU A 279 0.53 9.52 -6.33
N PRO A 280 0.33 8.32 -6.87
CA PRO A 280 1.00 7.88 -8.08
C PRO A 280 0.57 8.73 -9.28
N THR A 281 1.56 9.12 -10.10
CA THR A 281 1.34 9.82 -11.35
C THR A 281 1.85 9.03 -12.55
N GLU A 282 2.80 8.11 -12.33
CA GLU A 282 3.39 7.24 -13.32
C GLU A 282 3.60 5.83 -12.77
N GLY A 283 3.64 4.84 -13.67
CA GLY A 283 3.95 3.46 -13.33
C GLY A 283 2.71 2.58 -13.17
N TYR A 284 2.90 1.41 -12.59
CA TYR A 284 1.80 0.46 -12.37
C TYR A 284 1.94 -0.29 -11.05
N VAL A 285 0.78 -0.69 -10.53
CA VAL A 285 0.64 -1.64 -9.43
C VAL A 285 -0.11 -2.85 -9.95
N PHE A 286 0.40 -4.03 -9.69
CA PHE A 286 -0.24 -5.30 -10.03
C PHE A 286 -0.21 -6.22 -8.83
N SER A 287 -1.31 -6.92 -8.55
CA SER A 287 -1.40 -7.91 -7.48
C SER A 287 -2.17 -9.14 -7.93
N ILE A 288 -1.62 -10.29 -7.64
CA ILE A 288 -2.32 -11.57 -7.74
C ILE A 288 -2.28 -12.27 -6.39
N ALA A 289 -3.44 -12.67 -5.90
CA ALA A 289 -3.60 -13.36 -4.63
C ALA A 289 -4.35 -14.67 -4.83
N SER A 290 -3.89 -15.72 -4.18
CA SER A 290 -4.54 -17.03 -4.16
C SER A 290 -4.74 -17.45 -2.71
N ALA A 291 -5.89 -18.03 -2.41
CA ALA A 291 -6.23 -18.54 -1.09
C ALA A 291 -6.81 -19.96 -1.22
N PHE A 292 -6.46 -20.79 -0.25
CA PHE A 292 -6.98 -22.14 -0.09
C PHE A 292 -7.55 -22.28 1.32
N ALA A 293 -8.84 -22.53 1.42
CA ALA A 293 -9.54 -22.92 2.64
C ALA A 293 -9.77 -24.43 2.62
N GLY A 294 -9.57 -25.10 3.75
CA GLY A 294 -9.69 -26.57 3.85
C GLY A 294 -8.64 -27.20 4.75
N LEU A 295 -7.89 -26.38 5.52
CA LEU A 295 -6.89 -26.87 6.48
C LEU A 295 -7.51 -27.16 7.86
N GLY A 296 -8.72 -27.73 7.86
CA GLY A 296 -9.61 -27.83 9.02
C GLY A 296 -10.62 -26.68 9.04
N GLY A 297 -11.69 -26.81 9.83
CA GLY A 297 -12.84 -25.90 9.81
C GLY A 297 -13.94 -26.41 8.88
N ASP A 298 -14.93 -25.54 8.61
CA ASP A 298 -16.18 -25.93 7.93
C ASP A 298 -16.20 -25.51 6.45
N LYS A 299 -15.15 -24.83 5.96
CA LYS A 299 -15.14 -24.22 4.63
C LYS A 299 -14.00 -24.77 3.79
N GLU A 300 -14.35 -25.19 2.56
CA GLU A 300 -13.42 -25.75 1.59
C GLU A 300 -13.59 -25.06 0.23
N PHE A 301 -12.63 -24.21 -0.14
CA PHE A 301 -12.65 -23.49 -1.42
C PHE A 301 -11.24 -23.04 -1.87
N ILE A 302 -11.15 -22.70 -3.14
CA ILE A 302 -10.03 -21.94 -3.71
C ILE A 302 -10.58 -20.59 -4.15
N ARG A 303 -9.82 -19.53 -3.81
CA ARG A 303 -10.11 -18.15 -4.24
C ARG A 303 -8.90 -17.58 -4.96
N ILE A 304 -9.12 -16.92 -6.10
CA ILE A 304 -8.10 -16.21 -6.85
C ILE A 304 -8.60 -14.79 -7.09
N ASN A 305 -7.81 -13.81 -6.68
CA ASN A 305 -8.06 -12.39 -6.94
C ASN A 305 -6.90 -11.81 -7.74
N ASN A 306 -7.23 -10.96 -8.68
CA ASN A 306 -6.26 -10.23 -9.47
C ASN A 306 -6.70 -8.76 -9.59
N ASN A 307 -5.78 -7.84 -9.37
CA ASN A 307 -6.06 -6.42 -9.56
C ASN A 307 -4.83 -5.70 -10.12
N GLY A 308 -5.09 -4.64 -10.85
CA GLY A 308 -4.05 -3.79 -11.40
C GLY A 308 -4.49 -2.35 -11.55
N ASN A 309 -3.53 -1.46 -11.44
CA ASN A 309 -3.65 -0.04 -11.69
C ASN A 309 -2.49 0.39 -12.55
N TYR A 310 -2.75 1.15 -13.61
CA TYR A 310 -1.75 1.80 -14.44
C TYR A 310 -1.98 3.31 -14.39
N TYR A 311 -0.92 4.06 -14.15
CA TYR A 311 -0.94 5.52 -14.05
C TYR A 311 -0.08 6.13 -15.15
N HIS A 312 -0.61 7.19 -15.75
CA HIS A 312 0.14 7.99 -16.71
C HIS A 312 -0.28 9.46 -16.60
N SER A 313 0.69 10.33 -16.57
CA SER A 313 0.46 11.78 -16.48
C SER A 313 0.66 12.46 -17.85
N PHE A 314 -0.10 13.51 -18.10
CA PHE A 314 -0.01 14.35 -19.28
C PHE A 314 0.18 15.80 -18.85
N ASN A 315 0.85 16.60 -19.69
CA ASN A 315 1.07 18.03 -19.51
C ASN A 315 1.64 18.39 -18.12
N ASP A 316 2.80 17.83 -17.78
CA ASP A 316 3.46 18.07 -16.49
C ASP A 316 2.54 17.82 -15.29
N GLU A 317 1.90 16.65 -15.26
CA GLU A 317 0.97 16.18 -14.23
C GLU A 317 -0.36 16.97 -14.14
N ALA A 318 -0.67 17.81 -15.15
CA ALA A 318 -1.94 18.53 -15.16
C ALA A 318 -3.15 17.61 -15.29
N ILE A 319 -2.96 16.46 -15.94
CA ILE A 319 -3.98 15.41 -16.10
C ILE A 319 -3.33 14.08 -15.73
N ILE A 320 -3.92 13.35 -14.80
CA ILE A 320 -3.50 12.01 -14.41
C ILE A 320 -4.58 11.02 -14.89
N LEU A 321 -4.17 10.07 -15.73
CA LEU A 321 -4.98 8.92 -16.16
C LEU A 321 -4.68 7.75 -15.22
N ASN A 322 -5.72 7.08 -14.73
CA ASN A 322 -5.61 5.80 -14.06
C ASN A 322 -6.51 4.78 -14.75
N LEU A 323 -5.91 3.69 -15.21
CA LEU A 323 -6.61 2.50 -15.68
C LEU A 323 -6.57 1.46 -14.57
N GLU A 324 -7.74 1.07 -14.11
CA GLU A 324 -7.88 0.09 -13.03
C GLU A 324 -8.65 -1.12 -13.52
N TYR A 325 -8.24 -2.30 -13.11
CA TYR A 325 -9.05 -3.50 -13.23
C TYR A 325 -9.01 -4.33 -11.96
N ASN A 326 -10.11 -5.04 -11.69
CA ASN A 326 -10.22 -6.00 -10.61
C ASN A 326 -10.98 -7.22 -11.11
N ALA A 327 -10.54 -8.40 -10.74
CA ALA A 327 -11.21 -9.66 -11.07
C ALA A 327 -11.03 -10.66 -9.93
N GLY A 328 -12.02 -11.48 -9.71
CA GLY A 328 -11.96 -12.51 -8.70
C GLY A 328 -12.85 -13.71 -9.04
N VAL A 329 -12.41 -14.86 -8.63
CA VAL A 329 -13.16 -16.12 -8.70
C VAL A 329 -12.97 -16.90 -7.40
N ILE A 330 -14.06 -17.48 -6.91
CA ILE A 330 -14.06 -18.41 -5.80
C ILE A 330 -14.78 -19.69 -6.24
N MET A 331 -14.21 -20.84 -5.92
CA MET A 331 -14.71 -22.16 -6.31
C MET A 331 -14.72 -23.07 -5.10
N GLY A 332 -15.88 -23.63 -4.79
CA GLY A 332 -16.04 -24.63 -3.73
C GLY A 332 -15.37 -25.97 -4.08
N LEU A 333 -14.82 -26.62 -3.09
CA LEU A 333 -14.20 -27.93 -3.21
C LEU A 333 -15.13 -29.00 -2.62
N GLY A 334 -16.19 -29.32 -3.37
CA GLY A 334 -17.18 -30.29 -2.96
C GLY A 334 -18.33 -29.72 -2.09
N GLN A 335 -18.37 -28.41 -1.89
CA GLN A 335 -19.44 -27.72 -1.19
C GLN A 335 -19.76 -26.36 -1.84
N ASP A 336 -20.96 -25.86 -1.63
CA ASP A 336 -21.40 -24.55 -2.11
C ASP A 336 -20.66 -23.43 -1.40
N ILE A 337 -20.41 -22.31 -2.11
CA ILE A 337 -19.85 -21.10 -1.52
C ILE A 337 -20.92 -20.38 -0.74
N LEU A 338 -20.68 -20.18 0.55
CA LEU A 338 -21.57 -19.44 1.44
C LEU A 338 -21.58 -17.95 1.13
N ILE A 339 -22.69 -17.27 1.40
CA ILE A 339 -22.86 -15.83 1.13
C ILE A 339 -21.76 -14.98 1.79
N SER A 340 -21.30 -15.39 2.95
CA SER A 340 -20.21 -14.72 3.69
C SER A 340 -18.84 -14.77 3.00
N ASP A 341 -18.69 -15.60 1.96
CA ASP A 341 -17.45 -15.76 1.17
C ASP A 341 -17.55 -15.21 -0.24
N ARG A 342 -18.78 -14.93 -0.73
CA ARG A 342 -19.01 -14.40 -2.07
C ARG A 342 -18.57 -12.95 -2.22
N TYR A 343 -18.43 -12.53 -3.46
CA TYR A 343 -18.15 -11.14 -3.82
C TYR A 343 -19.43 -10.32 -3.88
N PHE A 344 -19.28 -9.01 -3.60
CA PHE A 344 -20.33 -8.01 -3.75
C PHE A 344 -19.79 -6.80 -4.49
N LEU A 345 -20.57 -6.23 -5.41
CA LEU A 345 -20.21 -5.05 -6.19
C LEU A 345 -21.25 -3.93 -6.00
N GLY A 346 -20.76 -2.69 -5.99
CA GLY A 346 -21.52 -1.48 -5.80
C GLY A 346 -20.80 -0.51 -4.86
N GLY A 347 -21.39 0.64 -4.60
CA GLY A 347 -20.79 1.67 -3.78
C GLY A 347 -19.42 2.10 -4.32
N ASN A 348 -18.39 2.05 -3.50
CA ASN A 348 -17.03 2.44 -3.88
C ASN A 348 -16.38 1.50 -4.91
N SER A 349 -16.76 0.21 -4.94
CA SER A 349 -16.22 -0.77 -5.88
C SER A 349 -16.79 -0.64 -7.29
N PHE A 350 -18.00 -0.09 -7.41
CA PHE A 350 -18.66 0.19 -8.69
C PHE A 350 -19.61 1.38 -8.53
N ARG A 351 -19.09 2.58 -8.67
CA ARG A 351 -19.84 3.83 -8.52
C ARG A 351 -21.00 3.92 -9.50
N GLY A 352 -22.09 4.57 -9.10
CA GLY A 352 -23.35 4.61 -9.86
C GLY A 352 -24.34 3.53 -9.44
N PHE A 353 -23.91 2.57 -8.64
CA PHE A 353 -24.72 1.56 -8.00
C PHE A 353 -24.59 1.64 -6.50
N ASP A 354 -25.67 1.35 -5.80
CA ASP A 354 -25.72 1.30 -4.34
C ASP A 354 -24.78 0.20 -3.79
N GLN A 355 -24.54 0.18 -2.49
CA GLN A 355 -23.79 -0.90 -1.84
C GLN A 355 -24.43 -2.25 -2.17
N SER A 356 -23.64 -3.22 -2.66
CA SER A 356 -24.15 -4.50 -3.18
C SER A 356 -25.29 -4.35 -4.21
N GLY A 357 -25.25 -3.27 -4.98
CA GLY A 357 -26.29 -2.89 -5.94
C GLY A 357 -26.30 -3.72 -7.22
N ILE A 358 -25.23 -4.43 -7.52
CA ILE A 358 -25.03 -5.24 -8.73
C ILE A 358 -25.00 -6.72 -8.37
N GLY A 359 -25.47 -7.56 -9.30
CA GLY A 359 -25.29 -9.00 -9.27
C GLY A 359 -26.53 -9.78 -8.84
N PRO A 360 -26.36 -11.07 -8.51
CA PRO A 360 -27.46 -11.97 -8.20
C PRO A 360 -28.35 -11.47 -7.06
N ARG A 361 -29.67 -11.55 -7.27
CA ARG A 361 -30.69 -11.13 -6.31
C ARG A 361 -31.84 -12.12 -6.20
N ASP A 362 -32.32 -12.32 -4.98
CA ASP A 362 -33.53 -13.08 -4.73
C ASP A 362 -34.75 -12.37 -5.33
N LYS A 363 -35.59 -13.11 -6.05
CA LYS A 363 -36.79 -12.56 -6.72
C LYS A 363 -37.90 -12.19 -5.75
N ASN A 364 -37.93 -12.76 -4.56
CA ASN A 364 -39.04 -12.59 -3.62
C ASN A 364 -38.85 -11.36 -2.72
N ASN A 365 -37.63 -11.11 -2.25
CA ASN A 365 -37.38 -10.04 -1.28
C ASN A 365 -36.30 -9.05 -1.72
N SER A 366 -35.69 -9.27 -2.89
CA SER A 366 -34.65 -8.42 -3.47
C SER A 366 -33.34 -8.36 -2.67
N ASP A 367 -33.08 -9.33 -1.80
CA ASP A 367 -31.78 -9.45 -1.13
C ASP A 367 -30.67 -9.70 -2.13
N SER A 368 -29.53 -9.03 -1.95
CA SER A 368 -28.32 -9.29 -2.70
C SER A 368 -27.72 -10.62 -2.24
N LEU A 369 -27.48 -11.54 -3.16
CA LEU A 369 -26.93 -12.85 -2.88
C LEU A 369 -25.41 -12.94 -3.10
N GLY A 370 -24.80 -11.85 -3.61
CA GLY A 370 -23.39 -11.86 -4.03
C GLY A 370 -23.15 -12.78 -5.23
N GLY A 371 -21.90 -12.95 -5.61
CA GLY A 371 -21.52 -13.82 -6.72
C GLY A 371 -20.14 -14.44 -6.51
N ASN A 372 -19.89 -15.56 -7.19
CA ASN A 372 -18.63 -16.30 -7.11
C ASN A 372 -17.58 -15.78 -8.09
N ILE A 373 -18.00 -15.04 -9.12
CA ILE A 373 -17.13 -14.51 -10.16
C ILE A 373 -17.45 -13.04 -10.39
N PHE A 374 -16.44 -12.19 -10.37
CA PHE A 374 -16.59 -10.80 -10.75
C PHE A 374 -15.43 -10.30 -11.59
N TYR A 375 -15.69 -9.28 -12.36
CA TYR A 375 -14.67 -8.42 -12.95
C TYR A 375 -15.16 -6.99 -13.02
N THR A 376 -14.24 -6.04 -12.89
CA THR A 376 -14.48 -4.61 -13.14
C THR A 376 -13.28 -4.02 -13.86
N SER A 377 -13.54 -3.08 -14.75
CA SER A 377 -12.51 -2.25 -15.38
C SER A 377 -12.96 -0.80 -15.36
N SER A 378 -12.07 0.10 -14.98
CA SER A 378 -12.36 1.52 -14.85
C SER A 378 -11.29 2.36 -15.52
N ILE A 379 -11.73 3.41 -16.19
CA ILE A 379 -10.90 4.52 -16.63
C ILE A 379 -11.24 5.70 -15.72
N LYS A 380 -10.21 6.27 -15.10
CA LYS A 380 -10.36 7.42 -14.21
C LYS A 380 -9.38 8.51 -14.64
N THR A 381 -9.85 9.74 -14.65
CA THR A 381 -8.99 10.91 -14.89
C THR A 381 -9.12 11.88 -13.74
N SER A 382 -8.01 12.50 -13.37
CA SER A 382 -7.96 13.55 -12.36
C SER A 382 -7.22 14.76 -12.92
N PHE A 383 -7.79 15.95 -12.77
CA PHE A 383 -7.22 17.18 -13.30
C PHE A 383 -7.52 18.38 -12.41
N GLY A 384 -6.67 19.41 -12.51
CA GLY A 384 -6.87 20.66 -11.80
C GLY A 384 -8.06 21.45 -12.31
N VAL A 385 -8.74 22.18 -11.43
CA VAL A 385 -9.93 23.00 -11.77
C VAL A 385 -9.59 24.46 -12.06
N GLY A 386 -8.33 24.78 -12.37
CA GLY A 386 -7.87 26.15 -12.60
C GLY A 386 -7.66 26.98 -11.33
N LEU A 387 -7.70 26.36 -10.18
CA LEU A 387 -7.36 26.94 -8.88
C LEU A 387 -5.90 26.63 -8.53
N PRO A 388 -5.26 27.43 -7.65
CA PRO A 388 -3.91 27.15 -7.17
C PRO A 388 -3.78 25.71 -6.64
N PRO A 389 -2.73 24.94 -7.03
CA PRO A 389 -2.55 23.54 -6.63
C PRO A 389 -2.50 23.33 -5.12
N GLU A 390 -2.09 24.35 -4.37
CA GLU A 390 -1.98 24.35 -2.90
C GLU A 390 -3.35 24.17 -2.22
N LEU A 391 -4.44 24.52 -2.89
CA LEU A 391 -5.79 24.29 -2.39
C LEU A 391 -6.18 22.81 -2.39
N GLY A 392 -5.47 21.96 -3.14
CA GLY A 392 -5.69 20.54 -3.18
C GLY A 392 -7.05 20.10 -3.76
N ILE A 393 -7.67 20.95 -4.62
CA ILE A 393 -8.96 20.65 -5.27
C ILE A 393 -8.71 20.10 -6.66
N LYS A 394 -9.27 18.92 -6.96
CA LYS A 394 -9.20 18.27 -8.27
C LYS A 394 -10.59 17.87 -8.75
N ALA A 395 -10.82 18.00 -10.04
CA ALA A 395 -11.95 17.35 -10.71
C ALA A 395 -11.56 15.94 -11.11
N ASN A 396 -12.53 15.04 -11.06
CA ASN A 396 -12.38 13.65 -11.44
C ASN A 396 -13.49 13.25 -12.39
N TRP A 397 -13.15 12.47 -13.38
CA TRP A 397 -14.12 11.76 -14.22
C TRP A 397 -13.80 10.27 -14.22
N PHE A 398 -14.82 9.43 -14.33
CA PHE A 398 -14.62 7.99 -14.42
C PHE A 398 -15.66 7.33 -15.32
N ALA A 399 -15.32 6.20 -15.89
CA ALA A 399 -16.21 5.23 -16.47
C ALA A 399 -15.80 3.83 -15.99
N THR A 400 -16.78 3.05 -15.55
CA THR A 400 -16.56 1.68 -15.02
C THR A 400 -17.48 0.72 -15.74
N ILE A 401 -16.95 -0.44 -16.11
CA ILE A 401 -17.65 -1.56 -16.71
C ILE A 401 -17.33 -2.84 -15.91
N GLY A 402 -18.28 -3.74 -15.79
CA GLY A 402 -18.03 -5.01 -15.08
C GLY A 402 -19.27 -5.87 -14.94
N SER A 403 -19.10 -6.99 -14.27
CA SER A 403 -20.17 -7.94 -13.96
C SER A 403 -19.86 -8.70 -12.66
N LEU A 404 -20.92 -9.19 -12.03
CA LEU A 404 -20.87 -10.09 -10.87
C LEU A 404 -21.91 -11.20 -11.10
N THR A 405 -21.50 -12.45 -10.98
CA THR A 405 -22.34 -13.60 -11.31
C THR A 405 -21.91 -14.84 -10.52
N GLY A 406 -22.72 -15.87 -10.62
CA GLY A 406 -22.44 -17.21 -10.09
C GLY A 406 -22.93 -17.39 -8.64
N VAL A 407 -24.05 -18.09 -8.47
CA VAL A 407 -24.57 -18.50 -7.17
C VAL A 407 -24.77 -20.03 -7.23
N ASP A 408 -24.12 -20.73 -6.33
CA ASP A 408 -24.18 -22.23 -6.33
C ASP A 408 -25.53 -22.75 -5.82
N ASN A 409 -26.20 -21.97 -4.98
CA ASN A 409 -27.41 -22.40 -4.29
C ASN A 409 -28.66 -22.21 -5.16
N SER A 410 -29.30 -23.30 -5.57
CA SER A 410 -30.55 -23.32 -6.33
C SER A 410 -31.82 -23.38 -5.49
N SER A 411 -31.72 -23.23 -4.16
CA SER A 411 -32.89 -23.38 -3.25
C SER A 411 -33.90 -22.23 -3.34
N VAL A 412 -33.54 -21.11 -3.97
CA VAL A 412 -34.38 -19.96 -4.19
C VAL A 412 -34.41 -19.55 -5.66
N SER A 413 -35.50 -18.88 -6.09
CA SER A 413 -35.53 -18.27 -7.40
C SER A 413 -34.83 -16.91 -7.34
N PHE A 414 -33.79 -16.73 -8.15
CA PHE A 414 -32.99 -15.49 -8.19
C PHE A 414 -32.76 -14.99 -9.62
N HIS A 415 -32.38 -13.74 -9.73
CA HIS A 415 -31.86 -13.15 -10.95
C HIS A 415 -30.34 -13.33 -11.00
N ASP A 416 -29.82 -13.86 -12.05
CA ASP A 416 -28.37 -13.94 -12.35
C ASP A 416 -28.16 -14.05 -13.86
N ASP A 417 -28.21 -12.92 -14.54
CA ASP A 417 -28.16 -12.88 -16.01
C ASP A 417 -26.74 -12.74 -16.55
N SER A 418 -25.73 -12.69 -15.69
CA SER A 418 -24.30 -12.50 -16.03
C SER A 418 -24.05 -11.27 -16.93
N SER A 419 -24.98 -10.31 -16.91
CA SER A 419 -24.96 -9.17 -17.82
C SER A 419 -23.91 -8.13 -17.42
N ILE A 420 -23.47 -7.40 -18.42
CA ILE A 420 -22.51 -6.31 -18.26
C ILE A 420 -23.22 -5.08 -17.71
N ARG A 421 -22.68 -4.49 -16.66
CA ARG A 421 -23.09 -3.18 -16.14
C ARG A 421 -22.06 -2.14 -16.52
N MET A 422 -22.52 -0.91 -16.69
CA MET A 422 -21.66 0.23 -16.99
C MET A 422 -22.16 1.47 -16.28
N SER A 423 -21.26 2.23 -15.71
CA SER A 423 -21.54 3.55 -15.15
C SER A 423 -20.48 4.55 -15.56
N SER A 424 -20.86 5.83 -15.53
CA SER A 424 -19.92 6.94 -15.66
C SER A 424 -20.33 8.05 -14.71
N GLY A 425 -19.37 8.87 -14.32
CA GLY A 425 -19.63 9.97 -13.42
C GLY A 425 -18.49 10.96 -13.36
N ALA A 426 -18.75 12.07 -12.69
CA ALA A 426 -17.76 13.11 -12.42
C ALA A 426 -17.95 13.64 -11.01
N GLY A 427 -16.89 14.20 -10.46
CA GLY A 427 -16.92 14.74 -9.11
C GLY A 427 -15.76 15.65 -8.80
N LEU A 428 -15.77 16.15 -7.58
CA LEU A 428 -14.70 16.95 -7.01
C LEU A 428 -14.10 16.22 -5.81
N SER A 429 -12.80 16.27 -5.70
CA SER A 429 -12.06 15.86 -4.52
C SER A 429 -11.25 17.05 -3.99
N TRP A 430 -11.25 17.21 -2.68
CA TRP A 430 -10.55 18.27 -1.99
C TRP A 430 -9.78 17.70 -0.80
N ASN A 431 -8.46 17.88 -0.81
CA ASN A 431 -7.61 17.60 0.35
C ASN A 431 -7.69 18.79 1.32
N SER A 432 -8.78 18.86 2.09
CA SER A 432 -9.00 19.97 3.01
C SER A 432 -8.12 19.82 4.26
N PRO A 433 -7.90 20.94 5.02
CA PRO A 433 -7.20 20.87 6.31
C PRO A 433 -7.89 19.98 7.34
N PHE A 434 -9.19 19.70 7.18
CA PHE A 434 -10.00 18.83 8.05
C PHE A 434 -10.04 17.38 7.60
N GLY A 435 -9.40 17.07 6.48
CA GLY A 435 -9.40 15.75 5.85
C GLY A 435 -9.93 15.76 4.41
N PRO A 436 -9.86 14.63 3.72
CA PRO A 436 -10.33 14.53 2.34
C PRO A 436 -11.86 14.67 2.28
N ILE A 437 -12.31 15.43 1.30
CA ILE A 437 -13.73 15.61 0.97
C ILE A 437 -13.91 15.19 -0.48
N SER A 438 -14.96 14.43 -0.76
CA SER A 438 -15.32 14.04 -2.11
C SER A 438 -16.84 14.14 -2.34
N ILE A 439 -17.21 14.63 -3.51
CA ILE A 439 -18.60 14.66 -3.97
C ILE A 439 -18.58 14.13 -5.41
N ILE A 440 -19.35 13.10 -5.69
CA ILE A 440 -19.34 12.39 -6.96
C ILE A 440 -20.77 12.20 -7.42
N PHE A 441 -21.05 12.67 -8.63
CA PHE A 441 -22.28 12.40 -9.37
C PHE A 441 -22.02 11.28 -10.35
N SER A 442 -22.86 10.29 -10.38
CA SER A 442 -22.72 9.08 -11.18
C SER A 442 -24.04 8.66 -11.80
N HIS A 443 -23.96 8.01 -12.96
CA HIS A 443 -25.10 7.48 -13.67
C HIS A 443 -24.82 6.06 -14.16
N ALA A 444 -25.75 5.14 -13.85
CA ALA A 444 -25.73 3.77 -14.36
C ALA A 444 -26.23 3.78 -15.82
N ILE A 445 -25.32 3.52 -16.76
CA ILE A 445 -25.61 3.53 -18.22
C ILE A 445 -26.20 2.20 -18.67
N LEU A 446 -25.57 1.09 -18.23
CA LEU A 446 -26.04 -0.27 -18.44
C LEU A 446 -26.33 -0.89 -17.09
N LYS A 447 -27.56 -1.32 -16.90
CA LYS A 447 -28.04 -1.95 -15.66
C LYS A 447 -29.20 -2.90 -15.96
N GLU A 448 -29.47 -3.79 -15.05
CA GLU A 448 -30.70 -4.60 -15.04
C GLU A 448 -31.78 -3.93 -14.18
N ASP A 449 -33.02 -4.31 -14.41
CA ASP A 449 -34.17 -3.73 -13.69
C ASP A 449 -34.14 -4.00 -12.18
N TYR A 450 -33.47 -5.06 -11.77
CA TYR A 450 -33.31 -5.45 -10.38
C TYR A 450 -32.07 -4.84 -9.70
N ASP A 451 -31.21 -4.15 -10.44
CA ASP A 451 -30.04 -3.47 -9.86
C ASP A 451 -30.46 -2.23 -9.07
N LYS A 452 -29.75 -1.94 -7.99
CA LYS A 452 -29.95 -0.73 -7.17
C LYS A 452 -28.88 0.30 -7.52
N THR A 453 -29.34 1.52 -7.83
CA THR A 453 -28.44 2.61 -8.30
C THR A 453 -28.33 3.74 -7.29
N GLU A 454 -27.15 4.34 -7.18
CA GLU A 454 -26.85 5.53 -6.38
C GLU A 454 -26.31 6.63 -7.31
N ALA A 455 -27.02 7.75 -7.42
CA ALA A 455 -26.62 8.84 -8.32
C ALA A 455 -25.65 9.84 -7.67
N LEU A 456 -25.65 9.95 -6.36
CA LEU A 456 -24.82 10.89 -5.60
C LEU A 456 -24.12 10.15 -4.45
N SER A 457 -22.81 10.18 -4.44
CA SER A 457 -22.01 9.72 -3.30
C SER A 457 -21.15 10.86 -2.77
N PHE A 458 -21.00 10.94 -1.46
CA PHE A 458 -20.14 11.91 -0.82
C PHE A 458 -19.45 11.32 0.41
N GLY A 459 -18.30 11.89 0.75
CA GLY A 459 -17.53 11.53 1.92
C GLY A 459 -16.74 12.72 2.45
N ILE A 460 -16.65 12.80 3.77
CA ILE A 460 -15.90 13.82 4.51
C ILE A 460 -15.18 13.13 5.65
N GLY A 461 -13.91 13.45 5.87
CA GLY A 461 -13.17 12.97 7.05
C GLY A 461 -11.90 12.20 6.72
N THR A 462 -11.39 11.48 7.69
CA THR A 462 -10.23 10.60 7.53
C THR A 462 -10.52 9.49 6.51
N LYS A 463 -9.53 9.09 5.73
CA LYS A 463 -9.65 8.09 4.65
C LYS A 463 -10.62 6.96 5.00
N PHE A 464 -11.64 6.82 4.17
CA PHE A 464 -12.63 5.76 4.20
C PHE A 464 -12.10 4.51 3.54
#